data_16b58a86f6d32dab8ca93c3be84de232
#
_entry.id   16b58a86f6d32dab8ca93c3be84de232
#
_cell.length_a   1.000
_cell.length_b   1.000
_cell.length_c   1.000
_cell.angle_alpha   90.00
_cell.angle_beta   90.00
_cell.angle_gamma   90.00
#
_symmetry.space_group_name_H-M   'P 1'
#
loop_
_entity.id
_entity.type
_entity.pdbx_description
1 polymer ?
#
loop_
_entity_poly.entity_id
_entity_poly.type
_entity_poly.pdbx_seq_one_letter_code
_entity_poly.pdbx_strand_id
1 'polypeptide(L)'
;MCIRDRSYFTLDGKKYYYIGKDKLDRLYTYGKNATDKGLKEVDLNLSLPLNIGDAWKMRELKLKKFPDMQMALPYNTANIAFYSDMPLTDLPVYFATALPQKTEEYIVKYFGDIRTKCSLPEFVGILLNFVQTSFDYQTDEEQFGREKYFYPEEILAYPFCDCEDRAAFFARLVRNLTGLEVVGLDYPGHIATAVCFGDVAVEGDAFTYKGHRYVVCDPTYINASVGMELSLIHI
;
A
#
# COMPACT_ATOMS: atom_id res chain seq x y z
N MET A 1 -3.74 -18.18 -7.53
CA MET A 1 -2.95 -17.38 -8.51
C MET A 1 -3.91 -16.37 -9.08
N CYS A 2 -4.03 -15.22 -8.42
CA CYS A 2 -4.78 -14.11 -8.98
C CYS A 2 -3.95 -13.58 -10.15
N ILE A 3 -4.25 -14.05 -11.34
CA ILE A 3 -3.80 -13.40 -12.56
C ILE A 3 -4.67 -12.15 -12.63
N ARG A 4 -4.21 -11.10 -11.99
CA ARG A 4 -4.83 -9.80 -12.11
C ARG A 4 -4.67 -9.40 -13.56
N ASP A 5 -5.80 -9.13 -14.21
CA ASP A 5 -5.84 -8.78 -15.63
C ASP A 5 -5.19 -7.42 -15.84
N ARG A 6 -3.84 -7.42 -15.84
CA ARG A 6 -3.11 -6.28 -16.41
C ARG A 6 -3.53 -6.20 -17.86
N SER A 7 -4.08 -5.07 -18.25
CA SER A 7 -4.43 -4.83 -19.63
C SER A 7 -3.17 -4.93 -20.47
N TYR A 8 -3.06 -5.97 -21.26
CA TYR A 8 -1.92 -6.19 -22.15
C TYR A 8 -2.39 -6.71 -23.50
N PHE A 9 -1.55 -6.54 -24.48
CA PHE A 9 -1.67 -7.22 -25.78
C PHE A 9 -0.38 -7.96 -26.10
N THR A 10 -0.46 -8.93 -26.99
CA THR A 10 0.70 -9.68 -27.45
C THR A 10 0.99 -9.29 -28.90
N LEU A 11 2.22 -8.87 -29.18
CA LEU A 11 2.72 -8.59 -30.51
C LEU A 11 4.04 -9.34 -30.70
N ASP A 12 4.15 -10.11 -31.78
CA ASP A 12 5.33 -10.93 -32.11
C ASP A 12 5.82 -11.83 -30.96
N GLY A 13 4.88 -12.40 -30.19
CA GLY A 13 5.13 -13.29 -29.07
C GLY A 13 5.57 -12.59 -27.76
N LYS A 14 5.69 -11.27 -27.75
CA LYS A 14 5.98 -10.47 -26.55
C LYS A 14 4.72 -9.83 -26.00
N LYS A 15 4.63 -9.78 -24.66
CA LYS A 15 3.56 -9.06 -23.96
C LYS A 15 3.93 -7.59 -23.85
N TYR A 16 2.99 -6.72 -24.19
CA TYR A 16 3.07 -5.29 -24.01
C TYR A 16 1.91 -4.84 -23.13
N TYR A 17 2.21 -4.11 -22.07
CA TYR A 17 1.21 -3.51 -21.19
C TYR A 17 0.84 -2.13 -21.71
N TYR A 18 -0.41 -1.73 -21.58
CA TYR A 18 -0.85 -0.43 -22.02
C TYR A 18 -1.57 0.35 -20.94
N ILE A 19 -1.48 1.66 -21.04
CA ILE A 19 -2.17 2.62 -20.19
C ILE A 19 -3.53 2.91 -20.82
N GLY A 20 -4.63 2.62 -20.13
CA GLY A 20 -5.97 2.92 -20.62
C GLY A 20 -7.03 2.27 -19.76
N LYS A 21 -8.17 2.96 -19.64
CA LYS A 21 -9.33 2.48 -18.84
C LYS A 21 -10.22 1.52 -19.62
N ASP A 22 -10.06 1.43 -20.93
CA ASP A 22 -10.92 0.66 -21.82
C ASP A 22 -10.18 -0.46 -22.52
N LYS A 23 -10.91 -1.51 -22.93
CA LYS A 23 -10.33 -2.55 -23.78
C LYS A 23 -9.88 -1.96 -25.11
N LEU A 24 -8.66 -2.32 -25.51
CA LEU A 24 -8.17 -1.92 -26.83
C LEU A 24 -8.97 -2.62 -27.93
N ASP A 25 -9.78 -1.88 -28.66
CA ASP A 25 -10.48 -2.38 -29.85
C ASP A 25 -9.56 -2.51 -31.06
N ARG A 26 -8.57 -1.64 -31.15
CA ARG A 26 -7.57 -1.63 -32.23
C ARG A 26 -6.21 -1.18 -31.73
N LEU A 27 -5.17 -1.86 -32.19
CA LEU A 27 -3.79 -1.48 -31.95
C LEU A 27 -3.19 -0.93 -33.24
N TYR A 28 -2.64 0.26 -33.18
CA TYR A 28 -1.85 0.86 -34.26
C TYR A 28 -0.38 0.86 -33.86
N THR A 29 0.47 0.20 -34.64
CA THR A 29 1.90 0.23 -34.42
C THR A 29 2.54 1.19 -35.43
N TYR A 30 3.31 2.15 -34.94
CA TYR A 30 4.09 3.07 -35.76
C TYR A 30 5.55 2.62 -35.72
N GLY A 31 6.03 2.12 -36.85
CA GLY A 31 7.42 1.75 -37.07
C GLY A 31 7.67 0.25 -36.98
N LYS A 32 8.19 -0.30 -38.09
CA LYS A 32 8.53 -1.73 -38.22
C LYS A 32 9.76 -2.16 -37.43
N ASN A 33 10.49 -1.23 -36.80
CA ASN A 33 11.78 -1.50 -36.16
C ASN A 33 11.94 -0.72 -34.84
N ALA A 34 10.93 -0.73 -33.97
CA ALA A 34 11.17 -0.32 -32.58
C ALA A 34 12.12 -1.37 -31.95
N THR A 35 13.41 -1.23 -32.18
CA THR A 35 14.42 -1.95 -31.41
C THR A 35 14.50 -1.29 -30.04
N ASP A 36 14.60 -2.08 -28.97
CA ASP A 36 14.79 -1.59 -27.59
C ASP A 36 16.06 -0.73 -27.41
N LYS A 37 16.81 -0.52 -28.48
CA LYS A 37 18.00 0.33 -28.49
C LYS A 37 17.61 1.81 -28.34
N GLY A 38 17.90 2.34 -27.17
CA GLY A 38 17.64 3.75 -26.81
C GLY A 38 16.37 4.01 -26.03
N LEU A 39 15.54 3.01 -25.77
CA LEU A 39 14.47 3.12 -24.79
C LEU A 39 15.08 3.18 -23.38
N LYS A 40 14.62 4.12 -22.59
CA LYS A 40 14.94 4.17 -21.16
C LYS A 40 13.71 3.72 -20.40
N GLU A 41 13.95 2.90 -19.38
CA GLU A 41 12.93 2.57 -18.41
C GLU A 41 12.48 3.85 -17.71
N VAL A 42 11.17 4.06 -17.59
CA VAL A 42 10.62 5.19 -16.85
C VAL A 42 10.52 4.75 -15.40
N ASP A 43 11.24 5.43 -14.53
CA ASP A 43 11.10 5.23 -13.09
C ASP A 43 9.80 5.91 -12.61
N LEU A 44 8.84 5.10 -12.16
CA LEU A 44 7.57 5.56 -11.62
C LEU A 44 7.59 5.68 -10.09
N ASN A 45 8.74 5.51 -9.45
CA ASN A 45 8.87 5.65 -8.01
C ASN A 45 8.69 7.12 -7.60
N LEU A 46 7.70 7.36 -6.76
CA LEU A 46 7.47 8.65 -6.12
C LEU A 46 8.19 8.67 -4.77
N SER A 47 9.51 8.71 -4.81
CA SER A 47 10.37 8.72 -3.61
C SER A 47 10.27 10.00 -2.79
N LEU A 48 9.86 11.11 -3.41
CA LEU A 48 9.58 12.39 -2.76
C LEU A 48 8.08 12.55 -2.53
N PRO A 49 7.67 13.20 -1.41
CA PRO A 49 6.28 13.50 -1.18
C PRO A 49 5.69 14.32 -2.32
N LEU A 50 4.61 13.82 -2.93
CA LEU A 50 3.87 14.58 -3.91
C LEU A 50 3.15 15.74 -3.22
N ASN A 51 3.20 16.93 -3.82
CA ASN A 51 2.49 18.11 -3.35
C ASN A 51 2.02 18.97 -4.54
N ILE A 52 0.84 18.66 -5.03
CA ILE A 52 0.24 19.37 -6.17
C ILE A 52 -0.80 20.35 -5.63
N GLY A 53 -0.42 21.63 -5.52
CA GLY A 53 -1.32 22.68 -5.07
C GLY A 53 -1.76 22.54 -3.61
N ASP A 54 -2.84 23.22 -3.21
CA ASP A 54 -3.31 23.33 -1.83
C ASP A 54 -4.80 22.96 -1.70
N ALA A 55 -5.15 21.74 -2.13
CA ALA A 55 -6.53 21.24 -2.17
C ALA A 55 -6.79 20.20 -1.08
N TRP A 56 -6.62 20.58 0.18
CA TRP A 56 -6.69 19.67 1.33
C TRP A 56 -8.11 19.38 1.78
N LYS A 57 -8.35 18.11 2.12
CA LYS A 57 -9.52 17.61 2.86
C LYS A 57 -9.06 16.81 4.07
N MET A 58 -10.00 16.52 4.97
CA MET A 58 -9.74 15.70 6.17
C MET A 58 -10.56 14.43 6.11
N ARG A 59 -9.93 13.29 6.39
CA ARG A 59 -10.59 12.01 6.64
C ARG A 59 -10.69 11.80 8.14
N GLU A 60 -11.91 11.75 8.67
CA GLU A 60 -12.15 11.33 10.05
C GLU A 60 -11.96 9.82 10.19
N LEU A 61 -11.21 9.42 11.19
CA LEU A 61 -10.83 8.03 11.45
C LEU A 61 -11.04 7.71 12.93
N LYS A 62 -11.29 6.44 13.23
CA LYS A 62 -11.49 5.95 14.59
C LYS A 62 -10.44 4.88 14.91
N LEU A 63 -9.75 5.04 16.03
CA LEU A 63 -8.89 4.00 16.57
C LEU A 63 -9.71 3.12 17.51
N LYS A 64 -9.96 1.87 17.15
CA LYS A 64 -10.74 0.95 17.97
C LYS A 64 -10.12 0.74 19.36
N LYS A 65 -8.78 0.71 19.44
CA LYS A 65 -8.05 0.61 20.73
C LYS A 65 -8.06 1.88 21.58
N PHE A 66 -8.39 3.01 20.97
CA PHE A 66 -8.43 4.33 21.62
C PHE A 66 -9.71 5.06 21.20
N PRO A 67 -10.89 4.59 21.66
CA PRO A 67 -12.18 5.07 21.16
C PRO A 67 -12.43 6.56 21.43
N ASP A 68 -11.79 7.12 22.46
CA ASP A 68 -11.89 8.54 22.81
C ASP A 68 -10.98 9.44 21.95
N MET A 69 -10.07 8.84 21.16
CA MET A 69 -9.20 9.60 20.29
C MET A 69 -9.94 9.91 18.98
N GLN A 70 -10.29 11.17 18.82
CA GLN A 70 -10.77 11.68 17.54
C GLN A 70 -9.57 11.99 16.64
N MET A 71 -9.42 11.21 15.56
CA MET A 71 -8.36 11.37 14.58
C MET A 71 -8.94 11.89 13.28
N ALA A 72 -8.27 12.87 12.68
CA ALA A 72 -8.54 13.28 11.32
C ALA A 72 -7.21 13.49 10.59
N LEU A 73 -7.03 12.80 9.45
CA LEU A 73 -5.83 12.88 8.64
C LEU A 73 -6.09 13.71 7.38
N PRO A 74 -5.22 14.67 7.06
CA PRO A 74 -5.33 15.44 5.83
C PRO A 74 -4.89 14.62 4.62
N TYR A 75 -5.54 14.86 3.49
CA TYR A 75 -5.12 14.39 2.18
C TYR A 75 -5.37 15.47 1.12
N ASN A 76 -4.58 15.48 0.05
CA ASN A 76 -4.66 16.49 -0.99
C ASN A 76 -5.40 15.93 -2.22
N THR A 77 -6.56 16.50 -2.52
CA THR A 77 -7.39 16.02 -3.64
C THR A 77 -6.74 16.22 -5.02
N ALA A 78 -5.79 17.14 -5.16
CA ALA A 78 -5.04 17.29 -6.39
C ALA A 78 -4.00 16.16 -6.57
N ASN A 79 -3.38 15.68 -5.47
CA ASN A 79 -2.56 14.48 -5.50
C ASN A 79 -3.39 13.25 -5.89
N ILE A 80 -4.60 13.10 -5.31
CA ILE A 80 -5.50 11.98 -5.64
C ILE A 80 -5.87 12.01 -7.12
N ALA A 81 -6.18 13.18 -7.68
CA ALA A 81 -6.46 13.32 -9.11
C ALA A 81 -5.25 12.91 -9.97
N PHE A 82 -4.04 13.30 -9.56
CA PHE A 82 -2.81 12.87 -10.23
C PHE A 82 -2.61 11.35 -10.17
N TYR A 83 -2.76 10.73 -8.99
CA TYR A 83 -2.65 9.28 -8.83
C TYR A 83 -3.67 8.52 -9.67
N SER A 84 -4.89 9.07 -9.83
CA SER A 84 -5.93 8.42 -10.63
C SER A 84 -5.58 8.29 -12.11
N ASP A 85 -4.68 9.14 -12.60
CA ASP A 85 -4.21 9.15 -13.99
C ASP A 85 -2.90 8.35 -14.17
N MET A 86 -2.28 7.90 -13.07
CA MET A 86 -1.08 7.06 -13.14
C MET A 86 -1.42 5.65 -13.63
N PRO A 87 -0.55 5.05 -14.46
CA PRO A 87 -0.73 3.67 -14.88
C PRO A 87 -0.60 2.71 -13.70
N LEU A 88 -1.32 1.60 -13.78
CA LEU A 88 -1.08 0.49 -12.86
C LEU A 88 0.35 -0.03 -13.07
N THR A 89 1.12 -0.08 -11.98
CA THR A 89 2.53 -0.50 -11.99
C THR A 89 2.76 -1.61 -10.95
N ASP A 90 4.01 -1.94 -10.68
CA ASP A 90 4.34 -3.01 -9.75
C ASP A 90 4.18 -2.57 -8.29
N LEU A 91 3.74 -3.48 -7.42
CA LEU A 91 3.51 -3.22 -6.00
C LEU A 91 4.64 -2.49 -5.26
N PRO A 92 5.94 -2.78 -5.51
CA PRO A 92 7.02 -2.06 -4.88
C PRO A 92 6.96 -0.53 -5.03
N VAL A 93 6.40 -0.03 -6.13
CA VAL A 93 6.23 1.42 -6.36
C VAL A 93 5.29 2.03 -5.31
N TYR A 94 4.16 1.36 -5.04
CA TYR A 94 3.18 1.81 -4.04
C TYR A 94 3.75 1.73 -2.62
N PHE A 95 4.44 0.65 -2.31
CA PHE A 95 5.14 0.49 -1.01
C PHE A 95 6.25 1.51 -0.78
N ALA A 96 6.92 1.98 -1.84
CA ALA A 96 8.00 2.96 -1.73
C ALA A 96 7.49 4.40 -1.64
N THR A 97 6.28 4.67 -2.09
CA THR A 97 5.75 6.03 -2.20
C THR A 97 5.55 6.69 -0.83
N ALA A 98 5.98 7.93 -0.73
CA ALA A 98 5.87 8.75 0.47
C ALA A 98 4.46 9.36 0.61
N LEU A 99 4.01 9.57 1.84
CA LEU A 99 2.86 10.43 2.14
C LEU A 99 3.27 11.91 2.03
N PRO A 100 2.33 12.82 1.75
CA PRO A 100 2.59 14.25 1.85
C PRO A 100 3.04 14.63 3.26
N GLN A 101 3.98 15.57 3.34
CA GLN A 101 4.55 16.01 4.62
C GLN A 101 3.48 16.39 5.65
N LYS A 102 2.45 17.13 5.23
CA LYS A 102 1.34 17.53 6.11
C LYS A 102 0.61 16.33 6.70
N THR A 103 0.39 15.28 5.91
CA THR A 103 -0.24 14.04 6.37
C THR A 103 0.64 13.33 7.39
N GLU A 104 1.95 13.25 7.12
CA GLU A 104 2.93 12.65 8.03
C GLU A 104 3.02 13.39 9.37
N GLU A 105 3.00 14.72 9.36
CA GLU A 105 2.98 15.55 10.58
C GLU A 105 1.76 15.24 11.46
N TYR A 106 0.59 15.07 10.87
CA TYR A 106 -0.62 14.68 11.60
C TYR A 106 -0.52 13.25 12.16
N ILE A 107 0.02 12.31 11.39
CA ILE A 107 0.27 10.94 11.84
C ILE A 107 1.21 10.95 13.05
N VAL A 108 2.33 11.65 12.96
CA VAL A 108 3.27 11.80 14.09
C VAL A 108 2.61 12.44 15.30
N LYS A 109 1.77 13.46 15.10
CA LYS A 109 1.02 14.11 16.19
C LYS A 109 0.12 13.13 16.94
N TYR A 110 -0.57 12.24 16.24
CA TYR A 110 -1.50 11.30 16.87
C TYR A 110 -0.79 10.08 17.49
N PHE A 111 0.21 9.55 16.82
CA PHE A 111 0.87 8.31 17.24
C PHE A 111 2.14 8.52 18.06
N GLY A 112 2.75 9.71 18.03
CA GLY A 112 4.01 9.98 18.72
C GLY A 112 3.94 9.74 20.22
N ASP A 113 2.90 10.25 20.89
CA ASP A 113 2.69 10.05 22.33
C ASP A 113 2.41 8.57 22.68
N ILE A 114 1.72 7.85 21.80
CA ILE A 114 1.46 6.41 21.99
C ILE A 114 2.77 5.65 21.86
N ARG A 115 3.60 6.00 20.88
CA ARG A 115 4.91 5.36 20.64
C ARG A 115 5.84 5.41 21.86
N THR A 116 5.79 6.47 22.65
CA THR A 116 6.62 6.62 23.85
C THR A 116 6.17 5.77 25.03
N LYS A 117 4.95 5.24 25.00
CA LYS A 117 4.30 4.55 26.14
C LYS A 117 4.24 3.03 26.00
N CYS A 118 4.70 2.47 24.89
CA CYS A 118 4.64 1.04 24.63
C CYS A 118 5.93 0.53 23.97
N SER A 119 6.15 -0.77 24.07
CA SER A 119 7.22 -1.46 23.38
C SER A 119 7.04 -1.38 21.86
N LEU A 120 8.12 -1.61 21.12
CA LEU A 120 8.08 -1.55 19.66
C LEU A 120 7.10 -2.54 19.02
N PRO A 121 7.05 -3.83 19.44
CA PRO A 121 6.04 -4.77 18.92
C PRO A 121 4.60 -4.38 19.28
N GLU A 122 4.36 -3.88 20.49
CA GLU A 122 3.03 -3.38 20.88
C GLU A 122 2.60 -2.19 20.02
N PHE A 123 3.52 -1.28 19.75
CA PHE A 123 3.23 -0.13 18.90
C PHE A 123 2.90 -0.55 17.47
N VAL A 124 3.68 -1.45 16.88
CA VAL A 124 3.37 -2.02 15.55
C VAL A 124 2.00 -2.71 15.56
N GLY A 125 1.67 -3.45 16.63
CA GLY A 125 0.35 -4.04 16.82
C GLY A 125 -0.80 -3.02 16.94
N ILE A 126 -0.53 -1.81 17.45
CA ILE A 126 -1.50 -0.71 17.46
C ILE A 126 -1.71 -0.16 16.04
N LEU A 127 -0.63 0.05 15.29
CA LEU A 127 -0.71 0.49 13.89
C LEU A 127 -1.43 -0.55 13.01
N LEU A 128 -1.14 -1.84 13.24
CA LEU A 128 -1.80 -2.94 12.57
C LEU A 128 -3.32 -2.90 12.81
N ASN A 129 -3.73 -2.85 14.07
CA ASN A 129 -5.14 -2.77 14.43
C ASN A 129 -5.81 -1.49 13.90
N PHE A 130 -5.10 -0.37 13.85
CA PHE A 130 -5.61 0.87 13.25
C PHE A 130 -5.97 0.65 11.79
N VAL A 131 -5.05 0.10 10.98
CA VAL A 131 -5.33 -0.13 9.55
C VAL A 131 -6.45 -1.15 9.36
N GLN A 132 -6.45 -2.24 10.13
CA GLN A 132 -7.49 -3.27 10.06
C GLN A 132 -8.91 -2.74 10.34
N THR A 133 -9.04 -1.72 11.20
CA THR A 133 -10.36 -1.35 11.76
C THR A 133 -10.84 0.05 11.40
N SER A 134 -10.01 0.89 10.78
CA SER A 134 -10.36 2.28 10.46
C SER A 134 -10.87 2.47 9.03
N PHE A 135 -10.74 1.45 8.20
CA PHE A 135 -11.14 1.50 6.79
C PHE A 135 -12.08 0.33 6.48
N ASP A 136 -13.12 0.61 5.72
CA ASP A 136 -14.02 -0.43 5.21
C ASP A 136 -13.35 -1.19 4.06
N TYR A 137 -13.68 -2.48 3.94
CA TYR A 137 -13.09 -3.37 2.93
C TYR A 137 -14.04 -3.56 1.75
N GLN A 138 -13.53 -3.39 0.56
CA GLN A 138 -14.18 -3.79 -0.68
C GLN A 138 -13.09 -4.06 -1.73
N THR A 139 -13.34 -5.05 -2.60
CA THR A 139 -12.42 -5.36 -3.68
C THR A 139 -12.43 -4.28 -4.76
N ASP A 140 -11.33 -4.15 -5.48
CA ASP A 140 -11.20 -3.22 -6.60
C ASP A 140 -12.24 -3.47 -7.70
N GLU A 141 -12.54 -4.74 -8.00
CA GLU A 141 -13.57 -5.09 -8.98
C GLU A 141 -14.94 -4.57 -8.57
N GLU A 142 -15.30 -4.65 -7.29
CA GLU A 142 -16.58 -4.14 -6.78
C GLU A 142 -16.64 -2.61 -6.75
N GLN A 143 -15.52 -1.95 -6.42
CA GLN A 143 -15.47 -0.50 -6.26
C GLN A 143 -15.24 0.23 -7.60
N PHE A 144 -14.37 -0.30 -8.46
CA PHE A 144 -13.92 0.36 -9.69
C PHE A 144 -14.21 -0.41 -10.97
N GLY A 145 -14.66 -1.68 -10.87
CA GLY A 145 -14.83 -2.58 -12.03
C GLY A 145 -13.50 -2.95 -12.71
N ARG A 146 -12.39 -2.75 -12.02
CA ARG A 146 -11.03 -3.05 -12.48
C ARG A 146 -10.04 -3.02 -11.34
N GLU A 147 -8.87 -3.61 -11.52
CA GLU A 147 -7.75 -3.52 -10.60
C GLU A 147 -7.23 -2.08 -10.47
N LYS A 148 -7.03 -1.59 -9.23
CA LYS A 148 -6.50 -0.27 -8.94
C LYS A 148 -5.78 -0.25 -7.59
N TYR A 149 -4.47 -0.37 -7.58
CA TYR A 149 -3.69 -0.20 -6.35
C TYR A 149 -3.66 1.25 -5.90
N PHE A 150 -3.74 1.48 -4.59
CA PHE A 150 -3.64 2.81 -4.01
C PHE A 150 -2.21 3.18 -3.68
N TYR A 151 -1.83 4.38 -4.07
CA TYR A 151 -0.75 5.07 -3.38
C TYR A 151 -1.16 5.33 -1.92
N PRO A 152 -0.24 5.34 -0.95
CA PRO A 152 -0.61 5.38 0.47
C PRO A 152 -1.55 6.51 0.87
N GLU A 153 -1.54 7.65 0.18
CA GLU A 153 -2.45 8.76 0.44
C GLU A 153 -3.90 8.46 -0.01
N GLU A 154 -4.08 7.67 -1.06
CA GLU A 154 -5.39 7.40 -1.66
C GLU A 154 -6.35 6.68 -0.71
N ILE A 155 -5.84 5.88 0.24
CA ILE A 155 -6.68 5.22 1.26
C ILE A 155 -7.48 6.22 2.11
N LEU A 156 -6.99 7.46 2.23
CA LEU A 156 -7.68 8.54 2.94
C LEU A 156 -8.79 9.18 2.11
N ALA A 157 -8.79 9.01 0.80
CA ALA A 157 -9.73 9.64 -0.11
C ALA A 157 -10.91 8.75 -0.50
N TYR A 158 -10.66 7.46 -0.69
CA TYR A 158 -11.68 6.50 -1.13
C TYR A 158 -12.45 5.91 0.05
N PRO A 159 -13.73 5.53 -0.16
CA PRO A 159 -14.56 4.96 0.90
C PRO A 159 -14.09 3.59 1.36
N PHE A 160 -13.60 2.76 0.43
CA PHE A 160 -13.18 1.39 0.63
C PHE A 160 -11.73 1.19 0.18
N CYS A 161 -11.11 0.14 0.65
CA CYS A 161 -9.77 -0.29 0.27
C CYS A 161 -9.67 -1.82 0.39
N ASP A 162 -8.72 -2.42 -0.30
CA ASP A 162 -8.48 -3.87 -0.20
C ASP A 162 -7.13 -4.23 0.43
N CYS A 163 -6.60 -5.43 0.17
CA CYS A 163 -5.43 -5.94 0.90
C CYS A 163 -4.13 -5.22 0.56
N GLU A 164 -3.87 -4.92 -0.70
CA GLU A 164 -2.67 -4.22 -1.13
C GLU A 164 -2.62 -2.76 -0.68
N ASP A 165 -3.76 -2.10 -0.69
CA ASP A 165 -3.91 -0.72 -0.23
C ASP A 165 -3.57 -0.60 1.25
N ARG A 166 -4.14 -1.50 2.04
CA ARG A 166 -3.87 -1.60 3.48
C ARG A 166 -2.42 -1.95 3.75
N ALA A 167 -1.85 -2.88 2.97
CA ALA A 167 -0.47 -3.29 3.09
C ALA A 167 0.51 -2.14 2.80
N ALA A 168 0.30 -1.38 1.71
CA ALA A 168 1.11 -0.23 1.37
C ALA A 168 1.02 0.88 2.43
N PHE A 169 -0.19 1.19 2.91
CA PHE A 169 -0.38 2.20 3.94
C PHE A 169 0.22 1.79 5.28
N PHE A 170 0.01 0.54 5.72
CA PHE A 170 0.61 0.01 6.95
C PHE A 170 2.14 0.06 6.89
N ALA A 171 2.73 -0.40 5.78
CA ALA A 171 4.18 -0.34 5.59
C ALA A 171 4.71 1.10 5.71
N ARG A 172 3.99 2.07 5.16
CA ARG A 172 4.35 3.49 5.28
C ARG A 172 4.28 3.99 6.71
N LEU A 173 3.21 3.67 7.44
CA LEU A 173 3.07 4.03 8.86
C LEU A 173 4.19 3.48 9.71
N VAL A 174 4.50 2.18 9.58
CA VAL A 174 5.55 1.52 10.36
C VAL A 174 6.91 2.17 10.07
N ARG A 175 7.28 2.35 8.80
CA ARG A 175 8.55 2.98 8.43
C ARG A 175 8.68 4.40 8.98
N ASN A 176 7.65 5.22 8.85
CA ASN A 176 7.66 6.60 9.32
C ASN A 176 7.79 6.72 10.83
N LEU A 177 7.04 5.92 11.57
CA LEU A 177 6.92 6.08 13.01
C LEU A 177 7.97 5.31 13.80
N THR A 178 8.63 4.32 13.17
CA THR A 178 9.55 3.42 13.87
C THR A 178 10.92 3.29 13.20
N GLY A 179 11.03 3.61 11.92
CA GLY A 179 12.23 3.35 11.12
C GLY A 179 12.45 1.87 10.77
N LEU A 180 11.53 0.97 11.14
CA LEU A 180 11.65 -0.45 10.84
C LEU A 180 11.47 -0.73 9.35
N GLU A 181 12.18 -1.74 8.87
CA GLU A 181 12.00 -2.25 7.52
C GLU A 181 10.73 -3.10 7.42
N VAL A 182 9.96 -2.87 6.35
CA VAL A 182 8.74 -3.61 6.05
C VAL A 182 8.80 -4.12 4.62
N VAL A 183 8.46 -5.38 4.42
CA VAL A 183 8.33 -6.00 3.10
C VAL A 183 6.89 -6.40 2.84
N GLY A 184 6.48 -6.38 1.57
CA GLY A 184 5.21 -6.95 1.12
C GLY A 184 5.33 -8.46 0.91
N LEU A 185 4.29 -9.19 1.25
CA LEU A 185 4.15 -10.63 1.00
C LEU A 185 3.04 -10.84 -0.03
N ASP A 186 3.42 -11.36 -1.19
CA ASP A 186 2.47 -11.62 -2.28
C ASP A 186 2.05 -13.09 -2.27
N TYR A 187 0.89 -13.34 -1.68
CA TYR A 187 0.23 -14.65 -1.68
C TYR A 187 -0.77 -14.77 -2.83
N PRO A 188 -1.15 -15.98 -3.22
CA PRO A 188 -2.24 -16.15 -4.18
C PRO A 188 -3.54 -15.50 -3.68
N GLY A 189 -3.93 -14.39 -4.32
CA GLY A 189 -5.16 -13.66 -3.98
C GLY A 189 -5.12 -12.80 -2.73
N HIS A 190 -3.95 -12.59 -2.13
CA HIS A 190 -3.82 -11.78 -0.93
C HIS A 190 -2.45 -11.11 -0.80
N ILE A 191 -2.45 -9.88 -0.35
CA ILE A 191 -1.23 -9.15 -0.01
C ILE A 191 -1.21 -8.89 1.50
N ALA A 192 -0.15 -9.38 2.14
CA ALA A 192 0.17 -9.08 3.53
C ALA A 192 1.52 -8.35 3.64
N THR A 193 1.99 -8.15 4.85
CA THR A 193 3.29 -7.55 5.14
C THR A 193 4.08 -8.35 6.14
N ALA A 194 5.39 -8.08 6.23
CA ALA A 194 6.20 -8.52 7.34
C ALA A 194 7.19 -7.43 7.77
N VAL A 195 7.43 -7.35 9.08
CA VAL A 195 8.23 -6.30 9.73
C VAL A 195 9.51 -6.90 10.30
N CYS A 196 10.63 -6.27 10.02
CA CYS A 196 11.92 -6.60 10.63
C CYS A 196 12.09 -5.80 11.94
N PHE A 197 12.03 -6.49 13.08
CA PHE A 197 12.19 -5.87 14.40
C PHE A 197 13.65 -5.76 14.87
N GLY A 198 14.62 -6.09 14.01
CA GLY A 198 16.04 -6.10 14.39
C GLY A 198 16.31 -7.12 15.49
N ASP A 199 16.97 -6.66 16.55
CA ASP A 199 17.33 -7.52 17.70
C ASP A 199 16.19 -7.74 18.71
N VAL A 200 15.03 -7.13 18.48
CA VAL A 200 13.87 -7.32 19.36
C VAL A 200 13.21 -8.67 19.08
N ALA A 201 13.16 -9.53 20.09
CA ALA A 201 12.50 -10.83 19.99
C ALA A 201 10.98 -10.63 19.91
N VAL A 202 10.37 -11.14 18.84
CA VAL A 202 8.93 -11.15 18.62
C VAL A 202 8.54 -12.57 18.23
N GLU A 203 7.62 -13.17 18.98
CA GLU A 203 7.12 -14.50 18.69
C GLU A 203 6.12 -14.49 17.51
N GLY A 204 5.89 -15.66 16.93
CA GLY A 204 4.92 -15.86 15.86
C GLY A 204 5.55 -16.21 14.52
N ASP A 205 4.71 -16.24 13.49
CA ASP A 205 5.07 -16.62 12.14
C ASP A 205 6.05 -15.61 11.54
N ALA A 206 7.14 -16.13 11.01
CA ALA A 206 8.23 -15.31 10.52
C ALA A 206 9.09 -16.10 9.53
N PHE A 207 9.81 -15.38 8.71
CA PHE A 207 10.79 -15.95 7.77
C PHE A 207 12.09 -15.15 7.77
N THR A 208 13.12 -15.73 7.18
CA THR A 208 14.42 -15.04 7.04
C THR A 208 14.60 -14.61 5.59
N TYR A 209 14.87 -13.32 5.39
CA TYR A 209 15.20 -12.75 4.09
C TYR A 209 16.44 -11.88 4.20
N LYS A 210 17.43 -12.11 3.33
CA LYS A 210 18.73 -11.41 3.35
C LYS A 210 19.42 -11.38 4.72
N GLY A 211 19.27 -12.45 5.50
CA GLY A 211 19.88 -12.56 6.83
C GLY A 211 19.12 -11.89 7.97
N HIS A 212 18.00 -11.24 7.70
CA HIS A 212 17.14 -10.59 8.70
C HIS A 212 15.83 -11.38 8.90
N ARG A 213 15.36 -11.42 10.15
CA ARG A 213 14.09 -12.06 10.50
C ARG A 213 12.94 -11.07 10.34
N TYR A 214 11.94 -11.44 9.55
CA TYR A 214 10.71 -10.68 9.32
C TYR A 214 9.53 -11.41 9.92
N VAL A 215 8.75 -10.71 10.74
CA VAL A 215 7.56 -11.22 11.43
C VAL A 215 6.33 -10.80 10.66
N VAL A 216 5.43 -11.74 10.38
CA VAL A 216 4.22 -11.50 9.58
C VAL A 216 3.29 -10.52 10.29
N CYS A 217 2.77 -9.59 9.54
CA CYS A 217 1.76 -8.61 9.97
C CYS A 217 0.73 -8.46 8.85
N ASP A 218 -0.49 -8.90 9.07
CA ASP A 218 -1.56 -8.82 8.08
C ASP A 218 -2.51 -7.64 8.37
N PRO A 219 -2.42 -6.53 7.62
CA PRO A 219 -3.24 -5.35 7.86
C PRO A 219 -4.68 -5.48 7.35
N THR A 220 -5.01 -6.58 6.70
CA THR A 220 -6.36 -6.83 6.14
C THR A 220 -7.22 -7.64 7.10
N TYR A 221 -6.63 -8.67 7.69
CA TYR A 221 -7.41 -9.59 8.51
C TYR A 221 -7.68 -9.03 9.90
N ILE A 222 -8.93 -8.71 10.14
CA ILE A 222 -9.38 -8.15 11.43
C ILE A 222 -9.07 -9.16 12.54
N ASN A 223 -8.38 -8.69 13.58
CA ASN A 223 -7.90 -9.45 14.75
C ASN A 223 -6.62 -10.29 14.54
N ALA A 224 -5.99 -10.32 13.36
CA ALA A 224 -4.64 -10.84 13.26
C ALA A 224 -3.69 -9.98 14.10
N SER A 225 -2.95 -10.59 15.01
CA SER A 225 -1.89 -9.92 15.77
C SER A 225 -0.55 -9.98 15.03
N VAL A 226 0.42 -9.22 15.50
CA VAL A 226 1.81 -9.35 15.03
C VAL A 226 2.27 -10.79 15.22
N GLY A 227 2.81 -11.39 14.18
CA GLY A 227 3.25 -12.78 14.17
C GLY A 227 2.15 -13.80 13.90
N MET A 228 0.98 -13.37 13.43
CA MET A 228 -0.08 -14.28 13.03
C MET A 228 -0.19 -14.33 11.52
N GLU A 229 0.22 -15.44 10.90
CA GLU A 229 -0.02 -15.76 9.51
C GLU A 229 -1.38 -16.47 9.39
N LEU A 230 -2.20 -15.99 8.46
CA LEU A 230 -3.42 -16.72 8.13
C LEU A 230 -3.06 -17.90 7.25
N SER A 231 -3.34 -19.08 7.76
CA SER A 231 -3.32 -20.27 6.94
C SER A 231 -4.29 -20.08 5.75
N LEU A 232 -3.76 -20.14 4.52
CA LEU A 232 -4.52 -20.06 3.25
C LEU A 232 -5.63 -21.11 3.10
N ILE A 233 -5.88 -21.90 4.14
CA ILE A 233 -6.92 -22.95 4.22
C ILE A 233 -8.31 -22.34 4.53
N HIS A 234 -8.39 -21.04 4.85
CA HIS A 234 -9.64 -20.40 5.30
C HIS A 234 -10.06 -19.17 4.45
N ILE A 235 -9.55 -19.05 3.22
CA ILE A 235 -10.05 -18.06 2.25
C ILE A 235 -10.79 -18.78 1.12
#